data_3310ff20a8140b2a198b227583de92ec
#
_entry.id   3310ff20a8140b2a198b227583de92ec
#
_cell.length_a   1.000
_cell.length_b   1.000
_cell.length_c   1.000
_cell.angle_alpha   90.00
_cell.angle_beta   90.00
_cell.angle_gamma   90.00
#
_symmetry.space_group_name_H-M   'P 1'
#
loop_
_entity.id
_entity.type
_entity.pdbx_description
1 polymer ?
#
loop_
_entity_poly.entity_id
_entity_poly.type
_entity_poly.pdbx_seq_one_letter_code
_entity_poly.pdbx_strand_id
1 'polypeptide(L)'
;MTQINPVTHYAVEDGIAIVTTNYPPVNALSVEVIEGLFHAFDRALGDAAVNAIVLICDGRTFIAGADIKNINNAQARPQVDAFELQNRIETSAKPSVAAIHGTALGGGLEVAMTLGYRVAVPSARFGLPEVKLGLLPGGGGTQRLTRLVGAREALDMMTTGQMIDAAQAHRIGLIDEIV
;
A
#
# COMPACT_ATOMS: atom_id res chain seq x y z
N MET A 1 3.30 -21.66 -2.20
CA MET A 1 3.41 -20.37 -1.48
C MET A 1 4.58 -20.47 -0.52
N THR A 2 5.51 -19.52 -0.55
CA THR A 2 6.69 -19.47 0.34
C THR A 2 6.47 -18.36 1.36
N GLN A 3 6.79 -18.62 2.62
CA GLN A 3 6.71 -17.61 3.67
C GLN A 3 7.98 -16.72 3.62
N ILE A 4 7.81 -15.43 3.52
CA ILE A 4 8.92 -14.43 3.62
C ILE A 4 9.20 -14.15 5.11
N ASN A 5 8.14 -13.85 5.86
CA ASN A 5 8.12 -13.72 7.31
C ASN A 5 6.73 -14.14 7.85
N PRO A 6 6.45 -14.08 9.17
CA PRO A 6 5.18 -14.55 9.72
C PRO A 6 3.91 -13.93 9.12
N VAL A 7 4.01 -12.73 8.53
CA VAL A 7 2.87 -11.94 8.03
C VAL A 7 2.87 -11.70 6.52
N THR A 8 3.94 -12.13 5.82
CA THR A 8 4.07 -11.92 4.37
C THR A 8 4.39 -13.23 3.67
N HIS A 9 3.60 -13.56 2.67
CA HIS A 9 3.73 -14.75 1.83
C HIS A 9 4.03 -14.36 0.37
N TYR A 10 4.66 -15.28 -0.34
CA TYR A 10 5.11 -15.10 -1.71
C TYR A 10 4.82 -16.35 -2.55
N ALA A 11 4.24 -16.17 -3.71
CA ALA A 11 4.08 -17.21 -4.71
C ALA A 11 4.44 -16.66 -6.10
N VAL A 12 4.81 -17.54 -7.01
CA VAL A 12 4.93 -17.19 -8.45
C VAL A 12 4.01 -18.13 -9.22
N GLU A 13 3.11 -17.55 -9.99
CA GLU A 13 2.15 -18.25 -10.83
C GLU A 13 2.17 -17.62 -12.24
N ASP A 14 2.46 -18.39 -13.26
CA ASP A 14 2.52 -17.95 -14.67
C ASP A 14 3.39 -16.68 -14.89
N GLY A 15 4.51 -16.56 -14.16
CA GLY A 15 5.39 -15.41 -14.24
C GLY A 15 4.93 -14.18 -13.44
N ILE A 16 3.89 -14.29 -12.64
CA ILE A 16 3.39 -13.23 -11.76
C ILE A 16 3.78 -13.55 -10.32
N ALA A 17 4.51 -12.67 -9.68
CA ALA A 17 4.76 -12.74 -8.25
C ALA A 17 3.55 -12.23 -7.49
N ILE A 18 2.95 -13.07 -6.66
CA ILE A 18 1.85 -12.74 -5.76
C ILE A 18 2.44 -12.54 -4.36
N VAL A 19 2.41 -11.30 -3.90
CA VAL A 19 2.82 -10.91 -2.55
C VAL A 19 1.57 -10.73 -1.71
N THR A 20 1.41 -11.57 -0.70
CA THR A 20 0.22 -11.55 0.18
C THR A 20 0.61 -11.14 1.59
N THR A 21 -0.03 -10.09 2.10
CA THR A 21 0.11 -9.66 3.51
C THR A 21 -1.08 -10.14 4.32
N ASN A 22 -0.80 -10.72 5.50
CA ASN A 22 -1.81 -11.15 6.47
C ASN A 22 -1.38 -10.75 7.89
N TYR A 23 -1.78 -9.56 8.30
CA TYR A 23 -1.50 -9.01 9.64
C TYR A 23 -2.80 -8.52 10.30
N PRO A 24 -3.56 -9.45 10.92
CA PRO A 24 -4.85 -9.11 11.55
C PRO A 24 -4.70 -8.07 12.67
N PRO A 25 -5.74 -7.25 12.90
CA PRO A 25 -7.07 -7.30 12.25
C PRO A 25 -7.19 -6.45 10.97
N VAL A 26 -6.22 -5.58 10.65
CA VAL A 26 -6.39 -4.53 9.61
C VAL A 26 -5.15 -4.34 8.73
N ASN A 27 -4.21 -5.26 8.76
CA ASN A 27 -2.97 -5.19 7.97
C ASN A 27 -2.23 -3.85 8.15
N ALA A 28 -2.16 -3.34 9.39
CA ALA A 28 -1.44 -2.10 9.66
C ALA A 28 0.05 -2.23 9.27
N LEU A 29 0.65 -1.14 8.78
CA LEU A 29 2.07 -1.09 8.45
C LEU A 29 2.92 -1.15 9.74
N SER A 30 3.09 -2.37 10.25
CA SER A 30 4.03 -2.70 11.30
C SER A 30 5.44 -2.89 10.72
N VAL A 31 6.42 -3.02 11.59
CA VAL A 31 7.80 -3.36 11.18
C VAL A 31 7.81 -4.65 10.36
N GLU A 32 7.11 -5.68 10.82
CA GLU A 32 7.05 -6.98 10.15
C GLU A 32 6.40 -6.89 8.77
N VAL A 33 5.37 -6.05 8.60
CA VAL A 33 4.72 -5.83 7.30
C VAL A 33 5.65 -5.09 6.35
N ILE A 34 6.32 -4.03 6.82
CA ILE A 34 7.25 -3.24 5.99
C ILE A 34 8.42 -4.12 5.51
N GLU A 35 9.08 -4.84 6.43
CA GLU A 35 10.20 -5.72 6.09
C GLU A 35 9.77 -6.88 5.21
N GLY A 36 8.60 -7.48 5.49
CA GLY A 36 8.06 -8.55 4.69
C GLY A 36 7.78 -8.14 3.25
N LEU A 37 7.14 -6.99 3.05
CA LEU A 37 6.89 -6.42 1.74
C LEU A 37 8.21 -6.09 1.01
N PHE A 38 9.16 -5.45 1.70
CA PHE A 38 10.46 -5.11 1.11
C PHE A 38 11.18 -6.35 0.58
N HIS A 39 11.32 -7.39 1.40
CA HIS A 39 11.99 -8.61 1.00
C HIS A 39 11.24 -9.39 -0.09
N ALA A 40 9.89 -9.36 -0.08
CA ALA A 40 9.09 -9.97 -1.13
C ALA A 40 9.29 -9.26 -2.48
N PHE A 41 9.28 -7.92 -2.49
CA PHE A 41 9.57 -7.14 -3.70
C PHE A 41 11.01 -7.33 -4.16
N ASP A 42 11.99 -7.31 -3.25
CA ASP A 42 13.39 -7.55 -3.59
C ASP A 42 13.60 -8.92 -4.26
N ARG A 43 12.97 -9.96 -3.69
CA ARG A 43 12.96 -11.30 -4.28
C ARG A 43 12.34 -11.33 -5.67
N ALA A 44 11.16 -10.70 -5.84
CA ALA A 44 10.47 -10.66 -7.11
C ALA A 44 11.27 -9.93 -8.20
N LEU A 45 11.95 -8.84 -7.83
CA LEU A 45 12.79 -8.07 -8.74
C LEU A 45 14.03 -8.84 -9.18
N GLY A 46 14.62 -9.65 -8.28
CA GLY A 46 15.79 -10.49 -8.57
C GLY A 46 15.49 -11.77 -9.34
N ASP A 47 14.23 -12.21 -9.43
CA ASP A 47 13.83 -13.45 -10.08
C ASP A 47 13.54 -13.24 -11.58
N ALA A 48 14.37 -13.81 -12.46
CA ALA A 48 14.19 -13.71 -13.92
C ALA A 48 12.89 -14.37 -14.44
N ALA A 49 12.28 -15.27 -13.67
CA ALA A 49 11.02 -15.89 -14.04
C ALA A 49 9.79 -15.01 -13.75
N VAL A 50 9.97 -13.91 -13.00
CA VAL A 50 8.89 -12.98 -12.66
C VAL A 50 8.83 -11.85 -13.67
N ASN A 51 7.66 -11.64 -14.26
CA ASN A 51 7.38 -10.58 -15.23
C ASN A 51 6.57 -9.42 -14.63
N ALA A 52 5.75 -9.68 -13.61
CA ALA A 52 4.93 -8.68 -12.93
C ALA A 52 4.74 -9.06 -11.45
N ILE A 53 4.33 -8.07 -10.64
CA ILE A 53 4.15 -8.23 -9.20
C ILE A 53 2.73 -7.78 -8.83
N VAL A 54 2.01 -8.59 -8.04
CA VAL A 54 0.72 -8.24 -7.46
C VAL A 54 0.86 -8.19 -5.94
N LEU A 55 0.49 -7.07 -5.34
CA LEU A 55 0.32 -6.94 -3.90
C LEU A 55 -1.16 -7.09 -3.55
N ILE A 56 -1.46 -8.08 -2.73
CA ILE A 56 -2.80 -8.33 -2.18
C ILE A 56 -2.70 -8.53 -0.67
N CYS A 57 -3.80 -8.36 0.04
CA CYS A 57 -3.88 -8.63 1.47
C CYS A 57 -4.94 -9.68 1.77
N ASP A 58 -4.71 -10.50 2.77
CA ASP A 58 -5.73 -11.38 3.33
C ASP A 58 -6.63 -10.64 4.32
N GLY A 59 -7.73 -11.28 4.70
CA GLY A 59 -8.67 -10.78 5.68
C GLY A 59 -9.66 -9.76 5.09
N ARG A 60 -10.00 -8.75 5.89
CA ARG A 60 -11.14 -7.87 5.57
C ARG A 60 -10.75 -6.54 4.91
N THR A 61 -9.48 -6.25 4.80
CA THR A 61 -9.02 -4.95 4.31
C THR A 61 -7.64 -5.08 3.65
N PHE A 62 -7.33 -4.18 2.75
CA PHE A 62 -5.98 -3.98 2.24
C PHE A 62 -5.07 -3.54 3.40
N ILE A 63 -4.51 -2.36 3.40
CA ILE A 63 -3.67 -1.84 4.49
C ILE A 63 -4.35 -0.60 5.08
N ALA A 64 -4.73 -0.67 6.36
CA ALA A 64 -5.48 0.39 7.02
C ALA A 64 -4.59 1.32 7.89
N GLY A 65 -3.55 1.86 7.27
CA GLY A 65 -2.69 2.86 7.89
C GLY A 65 -1.43 2.32 8.57
N ALA A 66 -0.69 3.22 9.20
CA ALA A 66 0.48 2.89 9.99
C ALA A 66 0.09 2.20 11.31
N ASP A 67 0.97 1.38 11.86
CA ASP A 67 0.78 0.83 13.20
C ASP A 67 1.02 1.91 14.26
N ILE A 68 -0.08 2.51 14.71
CA ILE A 68 -0.07 3.62 15.69
C ILE A 68 0.61 3.21 17.00
N LYS A 69 0.57 1.93 17.37
CA LYS A 69 1.18 1.43 18.62
C LYS A 69 2.71 1.57 18.60
N ASN A 70 3.30 1.55 17.41
CA ASN A 70 4.74 1.58 17.22
C ASN A 70 5.29 2.95 16.76
N ILE A 71 4.45 3.94 16.44
CA ILE A 71 4.90 5.28 16.00
C ILE A 71 5.85 5.94 17.00
N ASN A 72 5.65 5.72 18.30
CA ASN A 72 6.49 6.30 19.36
C ASN A 72 7.48 5.32 19.99
N ASN A 73 7.58 4.09 19.46
CA ASN A 73 8.48 3.11 20.02
C ASN A 73 9.87 3.17 19.37
N ALA A 74 10.76 3.96 19.96
CA ALA A 74 12.14 4.11 19.48
C ALA A 74 12.95 2.77 19.45
N GLN A 75 12.46 1.73 20.12
CA GLN A 75 13.09 0.40 20.16
C GLN A 75 12.61 -0.49 18.99
N ALA A 76 11.48 -0.19 18.39
CA ALA A 76 10.95 -0.90 17.23
C ALA A 76 11.43 -0.23 15.91
N ARG A 77 12.74 -0.01 15.77
CA ARG A 77 13.27 0.50 14.50
C ARG A 77 13.37 -0.64 13.51
N PRO A 78 12.68 -0.58 12.36
CA PRO A 78 12.83 -1.56 11.30
C PRO A 78 14.24 -1.50 10.72
N GLN A 79 14.73 -2.62 10.20
CA GLN A 79 15.96 -2.64 9.39
C GLN A 79 15.75 -1.92 8.06
N VAL A 80 14.49 -1.91 7.59
CA VAL A 80 14.03 -1.19 6.39
C VAL A 80 12.90 -0.25 6.81
N ASP A 81 13.02 1.02 6.49
CA ASP A 81 11.95 1.98 6.78
C ASP A 81 10.89 2.01 5.66
N ALA A 82 9.77 2.69 5.94
CA ALA A 82 8.66 2.79 5.00
C ALA A 82 9.04 3.51 3.70
N PHE A 83 9.99 4.44 3.73
CA PHE A 83 10.46 5.14 2.53
C PHE A 83 11.34 4.24 1.65
N GLU A 84 12.17 3.40 2.26
CA GLU A 84 12.95 2.40 1.52
C GLU A 84 12.05 1.39 0.82
N LEU A 85 11.01 0.89 1.51
CA LEU A 85 9.97 0.05 0.89
C LEU A 85 9.33 0.76 -0.29
N GLN A 86 8.83 1.99 -0.07
CA GLN A 86 8.16 2.76 -1.12
C GLN A 86 9.06 3.03 -2.32
N ASN A 87 10.31 3.40 -2.08
CA ASN A 87 11.30 3.60 -3.15
C ASN A 87 11.55 2.29 -3.92
N ARG A 88 11.67 1.16 -3.22
CA ARG A 88 11.85 -0.15 -3.86
C ARG A 88 10.70 -0.49 -4.80
N ILE A 89 9.46 -0.21 -4.38
CA ILE A 89 8.27 -0.45 -5.20
C ILE A 89 8.23 0.52 -6.38
N GLU A 90 8.36 1.82 -6.13
CA GLU A 90 8.20 2.88 -7.13
C GLU A 90 9.27 2.85 -8.23
N THR A 91 10.50 2.41 -7.89
CA THR A 91 11.60 2.26 -8.85
C THR A 91 11.65 0.85 -9.47
N SER A 92 10.62 0.04 -9.27
CA SER A 92 10.56 -1.32 -9.82
C SER A 92 10.67 -1.31 -11.33
N ALA A 93 11.60 -2.11 -11.87
CA ALA A 93 11.71 -2.36 -13.31
C ALA A 93 10.60 -3.29 -13.83
N LYS A 94 9.83 -3.93 -12.95
CA LYS A 94 8.73 -4.83 -13.29
C LYS A 94 7.40 -4.15 -12.99
N PRO A 95 6.38 -4.31 -13.85
CA PRO A 95 5.04 -3.83 -13.57
C PRO A 95 4.53 -4.33 -12.22
N SER A 96 3.84 -3.45 -11.49
CA SER A 96 3.29 -3.81 -10.18
C SER A 96 1.85 -3.33 -10.03
N VAL A 97 1.03 -4.16 -9.39
CA VAL A 97 -0.41 -3.94 -9.21
C VAL A 97 -0.77 -4.03 -7.73
N ALA A 98 -1.50 -3.06 -7.21
CA ALA A 98 -2.21 -3.17 -5.94
C ALA A 98 -3.62 -3.70 -6.17
N ALA A 99 -3.95 -4.87 -5.61
CA ALA A 99 -5.29 -5.45 -5.63
C ALA A 99 -6.00 -5.11 -4.30
N ILE A 100 -6.89 -4.11 -4.35
CA ILE A 100 -7.42 -3.45 -3.16
C ILE A 100 -8.83 -3.90 -2.84
N HIS A 101 -9.03 -4.41 -1.63
CA HIS A 101 -10.35 -4.66 -1.05
C HIS A 101 -10.46 -4.00 0.34
N GLY A 102 -11.70 -3.81 0.82
CA GLY A 102 -11.95 -3.17 2.11
C GLY A 102 -11.41 -1.74 2.14
N THR A 103 -10.36 -1.46 2.88
CA THR A 103 -9.82 -0.09 3.03
C THR A 103 -8.35 0.01 2.71
N ALA A 104 -7.95 1.07 1.99
CA ALA A 104 -6.59 1.54 1.86
C ALA A 104 -6.51 2.95 2.48
N LEU A 105 -5.94 3.06 3.68
CA LEU A 105 -5.94 4.30 4.46
C LEU A 105 -4.54 4.73 4.86
N GLY A 106 -4.31 6.04 4.93
CA GLY A 106 -3.05 6.60 5.42
C GLY A 106 -1.85 5.99 4.73
N GLY A 107 -0.87 5.53 5.51
CA GLY A 107 0.32 4.84 5.00
C GLY A 107 0.02 3.67 4.07
N GLY A 108 -1.12 2.98 4.24
CA GLY A 108 -1.55 1.91 3.33
C GLY A 108 -1.94 2.41 1.95
N LEU A 109 -2.62 3.55 1.87
CA LEU A 109 -2.89 4.23 0.60
C LEU A 109 -1.59 4.79 0.01
N GLU A 110 -0.68 5.30 0.85
CA GLU A 110 0.62 5.78 0.41
C GLU A 110 1.46 4.66 -0.24
N VAL A 111 1.44 3.45 0.31
CA VAL A 111 2.05 2.26 -0.32
C VAL A 111 1.33 1.90 -1.62
N ALA A 112 -0.02 1.87 -1.65
CA ALA A 112 -0.76 1.55 -2.87
C ALA A 112 -0.43 2.51 -4.03
N MET A 113 -0.20 3.80 -3.73
CA MET A 113 0.17 4.81 -4.72
C MET A 113 1.60 4.67 -5.28
N THR A 114 2.45 3.83 -4.69
CA THR A 114 3.78 3.53 -5.24
C THR A 114 3.76 2.43 -6.29
N LEU A 115 2.70 1.61 -6.32
CA LEU A 115 2.55 0.59 -7.36
C LEU A 115 2.10 1.22 -8.68
N GLY A 116 2.52 0.63 -9.80
CA GLY A 116 2.24 1.16 -11.14
C GLY A 116 0.75 1.15 -11.51
N TYR A 117 -0.03 0.22 -10.97
CA TYR A 117 -1.46 0.07 -11.26
C TYR A 117 -2.25 -0.29 -10.00
N ARG A 118 -3.46 0.19 -9.87
CA ARG A 118 -4.34 -0.04 -8.71
C ARG A 118 -5.70 -0.51 -9.19
N VAL A 119 -6.06 -1.75 -8.83
CA VAL A 119 -7.41 -2.28 -9.04
C VAL A 119 -8.13 -2.39 -7.71
N ALA A 120 -9.43 -2.23 -7.71
CA ALA A 120 -10.20 -2.31 -6.47
C ALA A 120 -11.56 -2.96 -6.67
N VAL A 121 -12.05 -3.64 -5.62
CA VAL A 121 -13.45 -4.08 -5.58
C VAL A 121 -14.38 -2.88 -5.39
N PRO A 122 -15.66 -2.95 -5.83
CA PRO A 122 -16.61 -1.84 -5.71
C PRO A 122 -16.84 -1.33 -4.29
N SER A 123 -16.66 -2.20 -3.29
CA SER A 123 -16.83 -1.87 -1.87
C SER A 123 -15.62 -1.21 -1.22
N ALA A 124 -14.51 -1.08 -1.94
CA ALA A 124 -13.27 -0.51 -1.39
C ALA A 124 -13.41 0.96 -1.01
N ARG A 125 -12.65 1.38 0.02
CA ARG A 125 -12.61 2.76 0.53
C ARG A 125 -11.17 3.25 0.61
N PHE A 126 -10.98 4.53 0.33
CA PHE A 126 -9.67 5.17 0.25
C PHE A 126 -9.66 6.47 1.04
N GLY A 127 -8.54 6.80 1.67
CA GLY A 127 -8.41 8.08 2.37
C GLY A 127 -7.05 8.31 3.00
N LEU A 128 -6.76 9.58 3.29
CA LEU A 128 -5.61 10.02 4.08
C LEU A 128 -6.13 10.72 5.34
N PRO A 129 -6.50 9.95 6.39
CA PRO A 129 -7.17 10.48 7.58
C PRO A 129 -6.21 11.05 8.62
N GLU A 130 -4.94 11.27 8.32
CA GLU A 130 -3.89 11.70 9.25
C GLU A 130 -4.26 12.99 9.99
N VAL A 131 -4.95 13.91 9.33
CA VAL A 131 -5.41 15.18 9.94
C VAL A 131 -6.32 14.95 11.14
N LYS A 132 -7.09 13.86 11.19
CA LYS A 132 -7.93 13.49 12.35
C LYS A 132 -7.11 13.11 13.59
N LEU A 133 -5.82 12.84 13.41
CA LEU A 133 -4.86 12.54 14.45
C LEU A 133 -3.91 13.73 14.72
N GLY A 134 -4.15 14.89 14.07
CA GLY A 134 -3.25 16.05 14.14
C GLY A 134 -1.93 15.86 13.39
N LEU A 135 -1.91 14.93 12.41
CA LEU A 135 -0.73 14.61 11.61
C LEU A 135 -0.95 15.01 10.15
N LEU A 136 0.13 14.95 9.38
CA LEU A 136 0.11 15.04 7.92
C LEU A 136 0.43 13.66 7.30
N PRO A 137 0.00 13.39 6.05
CA PRO A 137 0.44 12.22 5.31
C PRO A 137 1.96 12.22 5.16
N GLY A 138 2.64 11.34 5.91
CA GLY A 138 4.09 11.35 6.07
C GLY A 138 4.83 10.44 5.10
N GLY A 139 4.18 9.46 4.49
CA GLY A 139 4.78 8.50 3.54
C GLY A 139 4.73 8.95 2.08
N GLY A 140 4.71 10.27 1.82
CA GLY A 140 4.70 10.82 0.45
C GLY A 140 3.32 11.01 -0.15
N GLY A 141 2.24 10.82 0.62
CA GLY A 141 0.86 11.04 0.19
C GLY A 141 0.61 12.44 -0.35
N THR A 142 1.19 13.47 0.29
CA THR A 142 1.12 14.86 -0.18
C THR A 142 1.65 15.04 -1.60
N GLN A 143 2.59 14.23 -2.02
CA GLN A 143 3.22 14.31 -3.34
C GLN A 143 2.54 13.40 -4.36
N ARG A 144 2.33 12.12 -4.00
CA ARG A 144 1.76 11.14 -4.92
C ARG A 144 0.28 11.38 -5.20
N LEU A 145 -0.52 11.64 -4.14
CA LEU A 145 -1.94 11.91 -4.33
C LEU A 145 -2.15 13.13 -5.23
N THR A 146 -1.43 14.24 -4.97
CA THR A 146 -1.55 15.47 -5.77
C THR A 146 -1.20 15.24 -7.24
N ARG A 147 -0.23 14.37 -7.54
CA ARG A 147 0.14 14.04 -8.93
C ARG A 147 -0.87 13.12 -9.62
N LEU A 148 -1.52 12.26 -8.87
CA LEU A 148 -2.53 11.33 -9.41
C LEU A 148 -3.87 12.02 -9.66
N VAL A 149 -4.40 12.75 -8.68
CA VAL A 149 -5.79 13.26 -8.69
C VAL A 149 -5.89 14.76 -8.89
N GLY A 150 -4.77 15.47 -8.96
CA GLY A 150 -4.73 16.93 -9.00
C GLY A 150 -4.84 17.59 -7.63
N ALA A 151 -4.44 18.86 -7.55
CA ALA A 151 -4.28 19.57 -6.28
C ALA A 151 -5.60 19.75 -5.51
N ARG A 152 -6.71 19.95 -6.21
CA ARG A 152 -8.02 20.19 -5.59
C ARG A 152 -8.52 18.98 -4.82
N GLU A 153 -8.60 17.83 -5.47
CA GLU A 153 -9.07 16.57 -4.87
C GLU A 153 -8.12 16.11 -3.77
N ALA A 154 -6.81 16.24 -4.00
CA ALA A 154 -5.80 15.88 -3.00
C ALA A 154 -5.91 16.74 -1.75
N LEU A 155 -6.08 18.07 -1.91
CA LEU A 155 -6.25 18.98 -0.77
C LEU A 155 -7.50 18.63 0.04
N ASP A 156 -8.63 18.40 -0.63
CA ASP A 156 -9.88 18.02 0.03
C ASP A 156 -9.70 16.74 0.85
N MET A 157 -9.17 15.67 0.24
CA MET A 157 -8.94 14.39 0.93
C MET A 157 -7.99 14.55 2.14
N MET A 158 -6.90 15.29 2.02
CA MET A 158 -5.90 15.43 3.09
C MET A 158 -6.34 16.36 4.22
N THR A 159 -7.09 17.44 3.91
CA THR A 159 -7.50 18.41 4.94
C THR A 159 -8.76 18.01 5.68
N THR A 160 -9.65 17.25 5.05
CA THR A 160 -10.87 16.74 5.70
C THR A 160 -10.68 15.36 6.31
N GLY A 161 -9.72 14.57 5.80
CA GLY A 161 -9.52 13.18 6.18
C GLY A 161 -10.73 12.31 5.85
N GLN A 162 -11.57 12.70 4.89
CA GLN A 162 -12.72 11.91 4.45
C GLN A 162 -12.28 10.72 3.59
N MET A 163 -13.03 9.64 3.71
CA MET A 163 -12.85 8.48 2.84
C MET A 163 -13.76 8.62 1.62
N ILE A 164 -13.23 8.24 0.47
CA ILE A 164 -13.97 8.14 -0.79
C ILE A 164 -14.21 6.66 -1.16
N ASP A 165 -15.24 6.39 -1.94
CA ASP A 165 -15.54 5.06 -2.47
C ASP A 165 -14.76 4.76 -3.76
N ALA A 166 -14.86 3.51 -4.23
CA ALA A 166 -14.15 3.06 -5.42
C ALA A 166 -14.61 3.82 -6.69
N ALA A 167 -15.90 4.15 -6.80
CA ALA A 167 -16.42 4.88 -7.96
C ALA A 167 -15.84 6.30 -8.03
N GLN A 168 -15.74 6.98 -6.89
CA GLN A 168 -15.11 8.29 -6.82
C GLN A 168 -13.61 8.20 -7.05
N ALA A 169 -12.92 7.22 -6.43
CA ALA A 169 -11.49 6.99 -6.60
C ALA A 169 -11.11 6.74 -8.07
N HIS A 170 -11.90 5.94 -8.79
CA HIS A 170 -11.72 5.71 -10.21
C HIS A 170 -11.96 6.98 -11.03
N ARG A 171 -13.04 7.72 -10.76
CA ARG A 171 -13.38 8.96 -11.50
C ARG A 171 -12.29 10.02 -11.41
N ILE A 172 -11.62 10.15 -10.25
CA ILE A 172 -10.54 11.14 -10.05
C ILE A 172 -9.15 10.62 -10.43
N GLY A 173 -9.01 9.37 -10.85
CA GLY A 173 -7.73 8.76 -11.25
C GLY A 173 -6.87 8.25 -10.09
N LEU A 174 -7.44 8.07 -8.89
CA LEU A 174 -6.72 7.46 -7.77
C LEU A 174 -6.53 5.96 -7.96
N ILE A 175 -7.52 5.28 -8.54
CA ILE A 175 -7.42 3.89 -8.97
C ILE A 175 -7.69 3.79 -10.47
N ASP A 176 -7.16 2.72 -11.07
CA ASP A 176 -7.16 2.53 -12.51
C ASP A 176 -8.35 1.68 -12.99
N GLU A 177 -8.85 0.75 -12.13
CA GLU A 177 -9.94 -0.15 -12.50
C GLU A 177 -10.77 -0.60 -11.29
N ILE A 178 -12.06 -0.84 -11.51
CA ILE A 178 -12.97 -1.49 -10.54
C ILE A 178 -13.27 -2.90 -11.07
N VAL A 179 -12.98 -3.93 -10.28
CA VAL A 179 -13.09 -5.35 -10.65
C VAL A 179 -14.07 -6.10 -9.76
#